data_cac096547ca3f6502a8cac100bd223dc
#
_entry.id   cac096547ca3f6502a8cac100bd223dc
#
_cell.length_a   1.000
_cell.length_b   1.000
_cell.length_c   1.000
_cell.angle_alpha   90.00
_cell.angle_beta   90.00
_cell.angle_gamma   90.00
#
_symmetry.space_group_name_H-M   'P 1'
#
loop_
_entity.id
_entity.type
_entity.pdbx_description
1 polymer ?
#
loop_
_entity_poly.entity_id
_entity_poly.type
_entity_poly.pdbx_seq_one_letter_code
_entity_poly.pdbx_strand_id
1 'polypeptide(L)'
;VLTATGAAKAVAKALPEFEGKLTGNAIRVPTPDVSMAVLNLELSKEVERDEVNDFLRNVSLHSDLRQQISYIASPEVVSSDFIGNTHAGIVDGVATIASGKHLVLYVWYDNEYGYSNQVVRIVEELAGTRPVVLPKRVSPAEL
;
A
#
# COMPACT_ATOMS: atom_id res chain seq x y z
N VAL A 1 -10.46 14.98 13.44
CA VAL A 1 -11.77 14.43 13.85
C VAL A 1 -11.77 12.92 13.59
N LEU A 2 -12.24 12.15 14.58
CA LEU A 2 -12.44 10.70 14.43
C LEU A 2 -13.74 10.43 13.68
N THR A 3 -13.69 9.57 12.68
CA THR A 3 -14.86 9.18 11.87
C THR A 3 -14.84 7.67 11.59
N ALA A 4 -16.02 7.11 11.35
CA ALA A 4 -16.11 5.75 10.82
C ALA A 4 -15.55 5.68 9.39
N THR A 5 -15.04 4.52 9.01
CA THR A 5 -14.60 4.23 7.64
C THR A 5 -15.22 2.92 7.14
N GLY A 6 -15.56 2.88 5.85
CA GLY A 6 -15.99 1.68 5.17
C GLY A 6 -14.84 0.81 4.63
N ALA A 7 -13.58 1.23 4.80
CA ALA A 7 -12.43 0.59 4.19
C ALA A 7 -12.29 -0.91 4.53
N ALA A 8 -12.44 -1.27 5.81
CA ALA A 8 -12.36 -2.67 6.25
C ALA A 8 -13.40 -3.56 5.56
N LYS A 9 -14.64 -3.06 5.40
CA LYS A 9 -15.71 -3.77 4.68
C LYS A 9 -15.46 -3.86 3.18
N ALA A 10 -14.83 -2.83 2.60
CA ALA A 10 -14.49 -2.82 1.18
C ALA A 10 -13.40 -3.84 0.85
N VAL A 11 -12.38 -3.98 1.70
CA VAL A 11 -11.34 -5.01 1.54
C VAL A 11 -11.94 -6.41 1.58
N ALA A 12 -12.83 -6.71 2.52
CA ALA A 12 -13.46 -8.02 2.63
C ALA A 12 -14.33 -8.39 1.40
N LYS A 13 -14.87 -7.40 0.67
CA LYS A 13 -15.57 -7.66 -0.60
C LYS A 13 -14.62 -8.13 -1.72
N ALA A 14 -13.41 -7.60 -1.76
CA ALA A 14 -12.41 -7.96 -2.76
C ALA A 14 -11.60 -9.21 -2.36
N LEU A 15 -11.37 -9.37 -1.06
CA LEU A 15 -10.59 -10.45 -0.45
C LEU A 15 -11.42 -11.12 0.67
N PRO A 16 -12.29 -12.07 0.34
CA PRO A 16 -13.23 -12.68 1.31
C PRO A 16 -12.55 -13.32 2.51
N GLU A 17 -11.30 -13.75 2.40
CA GLU A 17 -10.51 -14.32 3.49
C GLU A 17 -10.26 -13.34 4.64
N PHE A 18 -10.49 -12.05 4.43
CA PHE A 18 -10.40 -11.00 5.45
C PHE A 18 -11.74 -10.64 6.10
N GLU A 19 -12.81 -11.34 5.75
CA GLU A 19 -14.12 -11.08 6.38
C GLU A 19 -14.06 -11.32 7.88
N GLY A 20 -14.48 -10.32 8.65
CA GLY A 20 -14.46 -10.36 10.12
C GLY A 20 -13.07 -10.17 10.75
N LYS A 21 -12.00 -10.10 9.96
CA LYS A 21 -10.62 -9.94 10.48
C LYS A 21 -10.13 -8.49 10.49
N LEU A 22 -10.84 -7.59 9.85
CA LEU A 22 -10.42 -6.20 9.71
C LEU A 22 -11.37 -5.27 10.47
N THR A 23 -10.77 -4.38 11.25
CA THR A 23 -11.47 -3.25 11.87
C THR A 23 -10.75 -1.96 11.51
N GLY A 24 -11.44 -0.84 11.53
CA GLY A 24 -10.80 0.43 11.25
C GLY A 24 -11.69 1.63 11.52
N ASN A 25 -11.03 2.74 11.73
CA ASN A 25 -11.63 4.07 11.79
C ASN A 25 -10.73 5.05 11.03
N ALA A 26 -11.16 6.27 10.87
CA ALA A 26 -10.39 7.30 10.20
C ALA A 26 -10.17 8.51 11.12
N ILE A 27 -8.96 9.05 11.06
CA ILE A 27 -8.61 10.33 11.68
C ILE A 27 -8.50 11.34 10.54
N ARG A 28 -9.38 12.36 10.57
CA ARG A 28 -9.35 13.43 9.58
C ARG A 28 -8.54 14.60 10.10
N VAL A 29 -7.58 15.03 9.30
CA VAL A 29 -6.65 16.11 9.58
C VAL A 29 -6.76 17.19 8.50
N PRO A 30 -6.45 18.45 8.79
CA PRO A 30 -6.57 19.58 7.86
C PRO A 30 -5.34 19.62 6.92
N THR A 31 -5.23 18.67 6.01
CA THR A 31 -4.23 18.66 4.94
C THR A 31 -4.90 18.82 3.58
N PRO A 32 -4.22 19.41 2.58
CA PRO A 32 -4.79 19.60 1.24
C PRO A 32 -5.16 18.28 0.58
N ASP A 33 -4.28 17.29 0.66
CA ASP A 33 -4.42 15.97 0.05
C ASP A 33 -3.47 14.97 0.74
N VAL A 34 -3.45 13.72 0.28
CA VAL A 34 -2.67 12.59 0.77
C VAL A 34 -3.12 12.10 2.13
N SER A 35 -3.35 10.82 2.20
CA SER A 35 -3.68 10.09 3.43
C SER A 35 -2.58 9.14 3.82
N MET A 36 -2.64 8.69 5.07
CA MET A 36 -1.78 7.63 5.58
C MET A 36 -2.64 6.52 6.18
N ALA A 37 -2.43 5.29 5.75
CA ALA A 37 -2.93 4.12 6.42
C ALA A 37 -1.89 3.61 7.42
N VAL A 38 -2.30 3.46 8.68
CA VAL A 38 -1.51 2.76 9.70
C VAL A 38 -2.08 1.36 9.84
N LEU A 39 -1.34 0.37 9.39
CA LEU A 39 -1.74 -1.03 9.37
C LEU A 39 -1.10 -1.76 10.56
N ASN A 40 -1.92 -2.11 11.54
CA ASN A 40 -1.51 -2.99 12.63
C ASN A 40 -1.87 -4.42 12.26
N LEU A 41 -0.86 -5.26 12.06
CA LEU A 41 -0.99 -6.60 11.52
C LEU A 41 -0.50 -7.63 12.52
N GLU A 42 -1.22 -8.74 12.63
CA GLU A 42 -0.77 -9.95 13.29
C GLU A 42 -0.48 -11.01 12.24
N LEU A 43 0.78 -11.43 12.17
CA LEU A 43 1.29 -12.36 11.17
C LEU A 43 1.26 -13.79 11.68
N SER A 44 1.27 -14.76 10.77
CA SER A 44 1.35 -16.18 11.10
C SER A 44 2.73 -16.60 11.63
N LYS A 45 3.79 -15.88 11.22
CA LYS A 45 5.19 -16.11 11.65
C LYS A 45 5.79 -14.85 12.24
N GLU A 46 6.85 -15.01 13.01
CA GLU A 46 7.69 -13.91 13.47
C GLU A 46 8.47 -13.32 12.29
N VAL A 47 8.70 -12.02 12.33
CA VAL A 47 9.42 -11.28 11.29
C VAL A 47 10.31 -10.22 11.91
N GLU A 48 11.41 -9.93 11.23
CA GLU A 48 12.29 -8.81 11.54
C GLU A 48 11.97 -7.61 10.64
N ARG A 49 12.17 -6.41 11.17
CA ARG A 49 11.91 -5.15 10.44
C ARG A 49 12.62 -5.09 9.10
N ASP A 50 13.91 -5.42 9.09
CA ASP A 50 14.73 -5.31 7.88
C ASP A 50 14.31 -6.35 6.83
N GLU A 51 13.95 -7.58 7.24
CA GLU A 51 13.39 -8.60 6.35
C GLU A 51 12.12 -8.10 5.65
N VAL A 52 11.20 -7.50 6.42
CA VAL A 52 9.95 -6.95 5.87
C VAL A 52 10.23 -5.79 4.93
N ASN A 53 11.12 -4.89 5.30
CA ASN A 53 11.48 -3.74 4.48
C ASN A 53 12.15 -4.16 3.17
N ASP A 54 13.08 -5.11 3.20
CA ASP A 54 13.72 -5.64 2.01
C ASP A 54 12.71 -6.34 1.08
N PHE A 55 11.79 -7.13 1.63
CA PHE A 55 10.72 -7.75 0.87
C PHE A 55 9.84 -6.70 0.18
N LEU A 56 9.33 -5.71 0.92
CA LEU A 56 8.43 -4.68 0.36
C LEU A 56 9.14 -3.79 -0.67
N ARG A 57 10.43 -3.50 -0.45
CA ARG A 57 11.26 -2.80 -1.42
C ARG A 57 11.42 -3.61 -2.71
N ASN A 58 11.70 -4.90 -2.61
CA ASN A 58 11.80 -5.79 -3.76
C ASN A 58 10.48 -5.90 -4.51
N VAL A 59 9.35 -6.03 -3.80
CA VAL A 59 8.01 -6.00 -4.39
C VAL A 59 7.80 -4.70 -5.19
N SER A 60 8.15 -3.56 -4.64
CA SER A 60 7.97 -2.26 -5.30
C SER A 60 8.83 -2.07 -6.55
N LEU A 61 9.97 -2.76 -6.64
CA LEU A 61 10.91 -2.60 -7.76
C LEU A 61 10.74 -3.67 -8.84
N HIS A 62 10.49 -4.91 -8.46
CA HIS A 62 10.67 -6.07 -9.34
C HIS A 62 9.41 -6.87 -9.59
N SER A 63 8.37 -6.76 -8.75
CA SER A 63 7.15 -7.54 -8.90
C SER A 63 6.16 -6.94 -9.92
N ASP A 64 5.13 -7.69 -10.23
CA ASP A 64 3.98 -7.24 -11.02
C ASP A 64 3.12 -6.19 -10.28
N LEU A 65 3.33 -6.02 -8.96
CA LEU A 65 2.69 -4.99 -8.15
C LEU A 65 3.43 -3.63 -8.18
N ARG A 66 4.57 -3.51 -8.85
CA ARG A 66 5.40 -2.29 -8.87
C ARG A 66 4.73 -1.02 -9.39
N GLN A 67 3.59 -1.14 -10.08
CA GLN A 67 2.77 0.01 -10.47
C GLN A 67 1.67 0.35 -9.44
N GLN A 68 1.52 -0.49 -8.42
CA GLN A 68 0.54 -0.32 -7.34
C GLN A 68 1.21 0.04 -6.03
N ILE A 69 2.39 -0.54 -5.77
CA ILE A 69 3.13 -0.38 -4.52
C ILE A 69 4.45 0.32 -4.83
N SER A 70 4.72 1.39 -4.10
CA SER A 70 6.00 2.06 -4.03
C SER A 70 6.59 1.94 -2.62
N TYR A 71 7.87 2.24 -2.47
CA TYR A 71 8.60 2.17 -1.21
C TYR A 71 9.50 3.40 -1.05
N ILE A 72 9.49 3.99 0.12
CA ILE A 72 10.35 5.11 0.48
C ILE A 72 11.10 4.81 1.77
N ALA A 73 12.35 5.24 1.85
CA ALA A 73 13.21 5.10 3.03
C ALA A 73 13.90 6.44 3.40
N SER A 74 13.23 7.55 3.15
CA SER A 74 13.71 8.88 3.55
C SER A 74 13.02 9.34 4.82
N PRO A 75 13.75 9.81 5.84
CA PRO A 75 13.17 10.34 7.07
C PRO A 75 12.56 11.74 6.93
N GLU A 76 12.73 12.38 5.78
CA GLU A 76 12.35 13.79 5.56
C GLU A 76 10.99 13.95 4.87
N VAL A 77 10.36 12.84 4.44
CA VAL A 77 9.12 12.91 3.66
C VAL A 77 7.95 13.39 4.48
N VAL A 78 7.09 14.18 3.84
CA VAL A 78 5.82 14.66 4.37
C VAL A 78 4.71 14.42 3.36
N SER A 79 3.45 14.56 3.76
CA SER A 79 2.28 14.28 2.91
C SER A 79 2.33 14.99 1.55
N SER A 80 2.78 16.24 1.49
CA SER A 80 2.85 17.02 0.25
C SER A 80 3.80 16.43 -0.80
N ASP A 81 4.78 15.62 -0.41
CA ASP A 81 5.73 15.00 -1.35
C ASP A 81 5.08 13.90 -2.20
N PHE A 82 3.93 13.42 -1.77
CA PHE A 82 3.20 12.34 -2.44
C PHE A 82 2.01 12.82 -3.28
N ILE A 83 1.76 14.13 -3.34
CA ILE A 83 0.71 14.70 -4.20
C ILE A 83 1.05 14.40 -5.67
N GLY A 84 0.09 13.80 -6.40
CA GLY A 84 0.28 13.38 -7.79
C GLY A 84 1.00 12.03 -7.94
N ASN A 85 1.20 11.28 -6.86
CA ASN A 85 1.77 9.93 -6.95
C ASN A 85 0.76 8.94 -7.55
N THR A 86 1.22 8.16 -8.52
CA THR A 86 0.37 7.24 -9.30
C THR A 86 0.12 5.89 -8.63
N HIS A 87 0.86 5.58 -7.57
CA HIS A 87 0.74 4.28 -6.88
C HIS A 87 -0.48 4.24 -5.95
N ALA A 88 -0.99 3.05 -5.73
CA ALA A 88 -2.09 2.82 -4.78
C ALA A 88 -1.63 3.01 -3.32
N GLY A 89 -0.35 2.78 -3.05
CA GLY A 89 0.25 2.99 -1.74
C GLY A 89 1.78 3.06 -1.81
N ILE A 90 2.35 3.88 -0.95
CA ILE A 90 3.80 4.07 -0.79
C ILE A 90 4.15 3.65 0.63
N VAL A 91 4.86 2.55 0.78
CA VAL A 91 5.29 2.05 2.10
C VAL A 91 6.43 2.92 2.64
N ASP A 92 6.26 3.41 3.87
CA ASP A 92 7.29 4.14 4.60
C ASP A 92 8.15 3.15 5.41
N GLY A 93 9.30 2.79 4.85
CA GLY A 93 10.18 1.81 5.46
C GLY A 93 10.91 2.32 6.71
N VAL A 94 11.04 3.64 6.88
CA VAL A 94 11.63 4.21 8.09
C VAL A 94 10.68 4.03 9.27
N ALA A 95 9.39 4.14 9.05
CA ALA A 95 8.34 4.03 10.05
C ALA A 95 7.94 2.59 10.38
N THR A 96 8.41 1.59 9.63
CA THR A 96 8.08 0.16 9.86
C THR A 96 8.48 -0.28 11.27
N ILE A 97 7.57 -0.94 11.99
CA ILE A 97 7.82 -1.53 13.31
C ILE A 97 7.49 -3.02 13.24
N ALA A 98 8.44 -3.86 13.67
CA ALA A 98 8.24 -5.30 13.82
C ALA A 98 8.62 -5.76 15.21
N SER A 99 7.82 -6.65 15.80
CA SER A 99 8.07 -7.25 17.11
C SER A 99 7.40 -8.62 17.18
N GLY A 100 8.17 -9.69 17.00
CA GLY A 100 7.66 -11.05 16.91
C GLY A 100 6.68 -11.19 15.73
N LYS A 101 5.42 -11.48 16.02
CA LYS A 101 4.36 -11.58 15.00
C LYS A 101 3.62 -10.28 14.72
N HIS A 102 3.91 -9.22 15.46
CA HIS A 102 3.26 -7.94 15.29
C HIS A 102 4.05 -7.08 14.31
N LEU A 103 3.36 -6.53 13.32
CA LEU A 103 3.91 -5.66 12.31
C LEU A 103 3.05 -4.41 12.19
N VAL A 104 3.68 -3.24 12.23
CA VAL A 104 3.01 -1.97 11.93
C VAL A 104 3.65 -1.39 10.68
N LEU A 105 2.81 -1.17 9.67
CA LEU A 105 3.20 -0.50 8.43
C LEU A 105 2.52 0.86 8.32
N TYR A 106 3.24 1.82 7.81
CA TYR A 106 2.75 3.14 7.46
C TYR A 106 2.76 3.25 5.94
N VAL A 107 1.61 3.55 5.36
CA VAL A 107 1.44 3.57 3.89
C VAL A 107 0.79 4.89 3.49
N TRP A 108 1.54 5.71 2.77
CA TRP A 108 1.06 6.93 2.17
C TRP A 108 0.26 6.63 0.89
N TYR A 109 -0.74 7.43 0.59
CA TYR A 109 -1.48 7.35 -0.67
C TYR A 109 -2.16 8.67 -1.02
N ASP A 110 -2.12 9.01 -2.30
CA ASP A 110 -2.91 10.10 -2.86
C ASP A 110 -4.34 9.59 -3.07
N ASN A 111 -5.29 10.20 -2.38
CA ASN A 111 -6.69 9.75 -2.36
C ASN A 111 -7.35 9.80 -3.73
N GLU A 112 -6.97 10.77 -4.56
CA GLU A 112 -7.62 11.07 -5.82
C GLU A 112 -6.78 10.59 -7.00
N TYR A 113 -5.55 11.03 -7.08
CA TYR A 113 -4.68 10.74 -8.23
C TYR A 113 -4.24 9.28 -8.25
N GLY A 114 -3.79 8.74 -7.11
CA GLY A 114 -3.40 7.34 -6.99
C GLY A 114 -4.56 6.40 -7.32
N TYR A 115 -5.73 6.64 -6.74
CA TYR A 115 -6.93 5.84 -7.04
C TYR A 115 -7.34 5.92 -8.50
N SER A 116 -7.38 7.11 -9.10
CA SER A 116 -7.75 7.31 -10.50
C SER A 116 -6.82 6.56 -11.46
N ASN A 117 -5.52 6.56 -11.17
CA ASN A 117 -4.54 5.78 -11.93
C ASN A 117 -4.81 4.28 -11.86
N GLN A 118 -5.22 3.75 -10.70
CA GLN A 118 -5.55 2.33 -10.60
C GLN A 118 -6.82 2.00 -11.40
N VAL A 119 -7.82 2.88 -11.43
CA VAL A 119 -9.03 2.71 -12.26
C VAL A 119 -8.66 2.66 -13.75
N VAL A 120 -7.85 3.61 -14.23
CA VAL A 120 -7.37 3.62 -15.62
C VAL A 120 -6.65 2.32 -15.96
N ARG A 121 -5.76 1.84 -15.09
CA ARG A 121 -5.06 0.56 -15.30
C ARG A 121 -5.99 -0.63 -15.44
N ILE A 122 -7.06 -0.69 -14.64
CA ILE A 122 -8.07 -1.76 -14.76
C ILE A 122 -8.81 -1.65 -16.10
N VAL A 123 -9.15 -0.44 -16.54
CA VAL A 123 -9.78 -0.21 -17.84
C VAL A 123 -8.87 -0.66 -18.98
N GLU A 124 -7.59 -0.31 -18.94
CA GLU A 124 -6.59 -0.77 -19.93
C GLU A 124 -6.45 -2.29 -19.95
N GLU A 125 -6.45 -2.95 -18.79
CA GLU A 125 -6.42 -4.41 -18.67
C GLU A 125 -7.65 -5.04 -19.32
N LEU A 126 -8.84 -4.54 -19.01
CA LEU A 126 -10.10 -5.03 -19.58
C LEU A 126 -10.19 -4.80 -21.10
N ALA A 127 -9.63 -3.71 -21.58
CA ALA A 127 -9.58 -3.39 -23.01
C ALA A 127 -8.49 -4.15 -23.79
N GLY A 128 -7.59 -4.88 -23.08
CA GLY A 128 -6.44 -5.54 -23.70
C GLY A 128 -5.39 -4.59 -24.27
N THR A 129 -5.39 -3.33 -23.84
CA THR A 129 -4.51 -2.26 -24.34
C THR A 129 -3.37 -1.94 -23.38
N ARG A 130 -3.24 -2.70 -22.29
CA ARG A 130 -2.22 -2.45 -21.27
C ARG A 130 -0.82 -2.47 -21.87
N PRO A 131 -0.02 -1.41 -21.69
CA PRO A 131 1.34 -1.35 -22.20
C PRO A 131 2.22 -2.48 -21.65
N VAL A 132 3.06 -3.05 -22.51
CA VAL A 132 4.09 -3.99 -22.05
C VAL A 132 5.13 -3.23 -21.26
N VAL A 133 5.30 -3.61 -20.00
CA VAL A 133 6.28 -2.99 -19.11
C VAL A 133 7.47 -3.93 -18.96
N LEU A 134 8.64 -3.47 -19.37
CA LEU A 134 9.91 -4.19 -19.24
C LEU A 134 10.69 -3.69 -18.00
N PRO A 135 11.53 -4.52 -17.38
CA PRO A 135 11.73 -5.96 -17.63
C PRO A 135 10.53 -6.81 -17.24
N LYS A 136 10.55 -8.09 -17.65
CA LYS A 136 9.52 -9.05 -17.27
C LYS A 136 9.36 -9.10 -15.76
N ARG A 137 8.15 -9.10 -15.29
CA ARG A 137 7.81 -9.06 -13.86
C ARG A 137 7.85 -10.45 -13.27
N VAL A 138 8.15 -10.52 -11.98
CA VAL A 138 8.02 -11.72 -11.18
C VAL A 138 6.88 -11.56 -10.18
N SER A 139 6.27 -12.67 -9.80
CA SER A 139 5.27 -12.65 -8.73
C SER A 139 5.93 -12.31 -7.39
N PRO A 140 5.26 -11.59 -6.47
CA PRO A 140 5.79 -11.38 -5.12
C PRO A 140 6.14 -12.67 -4.39
N ALA A 141 5.49 -13.78 -4.72
CA ALA A 141 5.80 -15.10 -4.15
C ALA A 141 7.13 -15.71 -4.66
N GLU A 142 7.72 -15.13 -5.70
CA GLU A 142 9.00 -15.56 -6.30
C GLU A 142 10.19 -14.71 -5.83
N LEU A 143 9.92 -13.65 -5.05
CA LEU A 143 10.90 -12.76 -4.41
C LEU A 143 11.31 -13.27 -3.03
#